data_b461a0721efdce345500b750ce3ece94
#
_entry.id   b461a0721efdce345500b750ce3ece94
#
_cell.length_a   1.000
_cell.length_b   1.000
_cell.length_c   1.000
_cell.angle_alpha   90.00
_cell.angle_beta   90.00
_cell.angle_gamma   90.00
#
_symmetry.space_group_name_H-M   'P 1'
#
loop_
_entity.id
_entity.type
_entity.pdbx_description
1 polymer ?
#
loop_
_entity_poly.entity_id
_entity_poly.type
_entity_poly.pdbx_seq_one_letter_code
_entity_poly.pdbx_strand_id
1 'polypeptide(L)'
;MRKLAVVHHRHAEWVPTLRAAEPRLDLRGCHPKDWETLDPAWLAEAEGLFCWKLPQGLVARMPRLAWVQNGGAGVDHLVAHPELPPGIPVSRADGAFGLWMARYTAGHLLAEAQRLAACAEAQAQRAWSPGLLPEDLTGQRALVLGFGRIGRVIAEALRALGLEVTGLATRAREEAGFPVRPATEGPALLHGARVLVLCAPLTSASRNLVDATFLAGGHPALTLVNVGRGELLDLAALREALDGGRLGRAVLDVFPEEPLPADHWLWAHPKVTVTPHHSGPSRPSHLIPDILPNLRAFAEGRPIPRTVDRSRGY
;
A
#
# COMPACT_ATOMS: atom_id res chain seq x y z
N MET A 1 14.67 30.79 -5.90
CA MET A 1 14.18 29.59 -5.21
C MET A 1 13.15 28.93 -6.11
N ARG A 2 13.23 27.59 -6.29
CA ARG A 2 12.21 26.87 -7.05
C ARG A 2 10.92 26.75 -6.23
N LYS A 3 9.79 26.84 -6.91
CA LYS A 3 8.46 26.81 -6.28
C LYS A 3 7.87 25.41 -6.31
N LEU A 4 7.45 24.90 -5.14
CA LEU A 4 6.81 23.60 -4.97
C LEU A 4 5.45 23.79 -4.32
N ALA A 5 4.38 23.53 -5.06
CA ALA A 5 3.01 23.51 -4.53
C ALA A 5 2.77 22.23 -3.70
N VAL A 6 2.18 22.36 -2.51
CA VAL A 6 1.89 21.25 -1.61
C VAL A 6 0.36 21.11 -1.49
N VAL A 7 -0.22 20.28 -2.34
CA VAL A 7 -1.67 20.06 -2.40
C VAL A 7 -2.03 18.75 -1.71
N HIS A 8 -2.30 18.83 -0.40
CA HIS A 8 -2.47 17.65 0.43
C HIS A 8 -3.42 17.93 1.61
N HIS A 9 -4.27 16.97 2.00
CA HIS A 9 -5.21 17.14 3.13
C HIS A 9 -4.51 17.46 4.46
N ARG A 10 -3.24 17.08 4.62
CA ARG A 10 -2.39 17.41 5.77
C ARG A 10 -1.32 18.45 5.41
N HIS A 11 -1.61 19.38 4.50
CA HIS A 11 -0.65 20.41 4.07
C HIS A 11 -0.07 21.21 5.24
N ALA A 12 -0.85 21.47 6.28
CA ALA A 12 -0.41 22.17 7.48
C ALA A 12 0.74 21.49 8.23
N GLU A 13 0.88 20.16 8.09
CA GLU A 13 2.00 19.40 8.65
C GLU A 13 3.14 19.25 7.62
N TRP A 14 2.78 19.06 6.34
CA TRP A 14 3.76 18.85 5.29
C TRP A 14 4.60 20.09 4.98
N VAL A 15 3.97 21.28 4.87
CA VAL A 15 4.69 22.51 4.49
C VAL A 15 5.82 22.85 5.45
N PRO A 16 5.63 22.92 6.78
CA PRO A 16 6.72 23.19 7.70
C PRO A 16 7.79 22.11 7.70
N THR A 17 7.39 20.81 7.57
CA THR A 17 8.34 19.70 7.55
C THR A 17 9.20 19.71 6.28
N LEU A 18 8.61 19.95 5.11
CA LEU A 18 9.32 20.07 3.85
C LEU A 18 10.26 21.30 3.85
N ARG A 19 9.80 22.43 4.41
CA ARG A 19 10.62 23.64 4.53
C ARG A 19 11.83 23.43 5.44
N ALA A 20 11.66 22.69 6.53
CA ALA A 20 12.78 22.34 7.41
C ALA A 20 13.76 21.37 6.73
N ALA A 21 13.26 20.45 5.91
CA ALA A 21 14.08 19.48 5.21
C ALA A 21 14.86 20.06 4.02
N GLU A 22 14.26 21.03 3.30
CA GLU A 22 14.86 21.70 2.14
C GLU A 22 14.50 23.21 2.12
N PRO A 23 15.25 24.05 2.87
CA PRO A 23 14.94 25.48 3.01
C PRO A 23 15.07 26.31 1.72
N ARG A 24 15.70 25.76 0.69
CA ARG A 24 15.90 26.45 -0.61
C ARG A 24 14.66 26.42 -1.50
N LEU A 25 13.57 25.79 -1.06
CA LEU A 25 12.30 25.76 -1.80
C LEU A 25 11.35 26.86 -1.30
N ASP A 26 10.68 27.53 -2.25
CA ASP A 26 9.50 28.36 -1.97
C ASP A 26 8.26 27.46 -1.95
N LEU A 27 7.67 27.25 -0.77
CA LEU A 27 6.60 26.30 -0.54
C LEU A 27 5.31 27.03 -0.18
N ARG A 28 4.24 26.75 -0.94
CA ARG A 28 2.87 27.10 -0.56
C ARG A 28 2.01 25.84 -0.54
N GLY A 29 1.08 25.76 0.42
CA GLY A 29 0.27 24.58 0.59
C GLY A 29 -1.19 24.88 0.86
N CYS A 30 -2.05 23.97 0.39
CA CYS A 30 -3.49 24.02 0.61
C CYS A 30 -4.09 22.60 0.68
N HIS A 31 -5.33 22.53 1.15
CA HIS A 31 -6.13 21.32 1.03
C HIS A 31 -6.50 21.06 -0.45
N PRO A 32 -6.61 19.80 -0.92
CA PRO A 32 -6.92 19.51 -2.32
C PRO A 32 -8.24 20.10 -2.83
N LYS A 33 -9.22 20.34 -1.96
CA LYS A 33 -10.50 20.99 -2.32
C LYS A 33 -10.38 22.50 -2.49
N ASP A 34 -9.32 23.10 -1.93
CA ASP A 34 -9.13 24.53 -1.84
C ASP A 34 -7.93 25.01 -2.68
N TRP A 35 -7.48 24.21 -3.64
CA TRP A 35 -6.28 24.52 -4.43
C TRP A 35 -6.42 25.81 -5.24
N GLU A 36 -7.63 26.23 -5.58
CA GLU A 36 -7.92 27.47 -6.27
C GLU A 36 -7.67 28.72 -5.40
N THR A 37 -7.47 28.54 -4.08
CA THR A 37 -7.11 29.62 -3.16
C THR A 37 -5.62 30.00 -3.24
N LEU A 38 -4.79 29.17 -3.89
CA LEU A 38 -3.39 29.53 -4.16
C LEU A 38 -3.33 30.69 -5.15
N ASP A 39 -2.45 31.63 -4.88
CA ASP A 39 -2.19 32.78 -5.76
C ASP A 39 -1.91 32.29 -7.19
N PRO A 40 -2.76 32.66 -8.18
CA PRO A 40 -2.63 32.16 -9.55
C PRO A 40 -1.28 32.51 -10.19
N ALA A 41 -0.74 33.70 -9.91
CA ALA A 41 0.56 34.13 -10.46
C ALA A 41 1.71 33.28 -9.88
N TRP A 42 1.66 32.98 -8.59
CA TRP A 42 2.64 32.12 -7.95
C TRP A 42 2.53 30.69 -8.48
N LEU A 43 1.30 30.17 -8.62
CA LEU A 43 1.03 28.82 -9.10
C LEU A 43 1.48 28.61 -10.55
N ALA A 44 1.30 29.64 -11.41
CA ALA A 44 1.75 29.59 -12.81
C ALA A 44 3.30 29.49 -12.93
N GLU A 45 4.02 29.93 -11.91
CA GLU A 45 5.49 29.81 -11.87
C GLU A 45 5.97 28.56 -11.13
N ALA A 46 5.07 27.80 -10.48
CA ALA A 46 5.46 26.62 -9.73
C ALA A 46 5.90 25.51 -10.67
N GLU A 47 7.09 24.95 -10.38
CA GLU A 47 7.72 23.91 -11.18
C GLU A 47 7.56 22.51 -10.56
N GLY A 48 7.19 22.42 -9.28
CA GLY A 48 6.98 21.17 -8.58
C GLY A 48 5.60 21.09 -7.94
N LEU A 49 5.10 19.85 -7.84
CA LEU A 49 3.86 19.55 -7.14
C LEU A 49 4.10 18.37 -6.16
N PHE A 50 3.78 18.59 -4.89
CA PHE A 50 3.66 17.52 -3.90
C PHE A 50 2.18 17.26 -3.64
N CYS A 51 1.70 16.06 -3.94
CA CYS A 51 0.29 15.71 -3.71
C CYS A 51 0.11 14.22 -3.38
N TRP A 52 -1.07 13.86 -2.85
CA TRP A 52 -1.54 12.48 -2.80
C TRP A 52 -2.43 12.18 -4.02
N LYS A 53 -3.51 12.93 -4.19
CA LYS A 53 -4.36 12.89 -5.38
C LYS A 53 -4.22 14.21 -6.13
N LEU A 54 -4.18 14.15 -7.44
CA LEU A 54 -4.11 15.31 -8.30
C LEU A 54 -5.52 15.89 -8.50
N PRO A 55 -5.80 17.12 -8.04
CA PRO A 55 -7.09 17.76 -8.31
C PRO A 55 -7.27 18.07 -9.80
N GLN A 56 -8.48 17.91 -10.27
CA GLN A 56 -8.86 18.28 -11.65
C GLN A 56 -8.64 19.78 -11.87
N GLY A 57 -8.11 20.16 -13.04
CA GLY A 57 -7.85 21.54 -13.44
C GLY A 57 -6.55 22.13 -12.89
N LEU A 58 -5.92 21.51 -11.89
CA LEU A 58 -4.71 22.04 -11.27
C LEU A 58 -3.53 22.13 -12.25
N VAL A 59 -3.31 21.10 -13.06
CA VAL A 59 -2.19 21.03 -14.00
C VAL A 59 -2.27 22.14 -15.04
N ALA A 60 -3.47 22.50 -15.49
CA ALA A 60 -3.69 23.61 -16.44
C ALA A 60 -3.26 24.98 -15.86
N ARG A 61 -3.19 25.12 -14.54
CA ARG A 61 -2.73 26.32 -13.84
C ARG A 61 -1.23 26.30 -13.52
N MET A 62 -0.54 25.21 -13.87
CA MET A 62 0.89 25.02 -13.62
C MET A 62 1.66 24.78 -14.94
N PRO A 63 1.71 25.77 -15.86
CA PRO A 63 2.34 25.59 -17.18
C PRO A 63 3.85 25.30 -17.11
N ARG A 64 4.49 25.54 -15.96
CA ARG A 64 5.90 25.27 -15.71
C ARG A 64 6.11 23.98 -14.92
N LEU A 65 5.07 23.17 -14.69
CA LEU A 65 5.19 21.90 -13.94
C LEU A 65 6.23 20.99 -14.59
N ALA A 66 7.26 20.65 -13.84
CA ALA A 66 8.40 19.85 -14.28
C ALA A 66 8.59 18.57 -13.45
N TRP A 67 7.89 18.42 -12.32
CA TRP A 67 8.01 17.26 -11.44
C TRP A 67 6.82 17.13 -10.49
N VAL A 68 6.41 15.88 -10.23
CA VAL A 68 5.40 15.56 -9.22
C VAL A 68 5.98 14.58 -8.20
N GLN A 69 5.91 14.94 -6.92
CA GLN A 69 6.22 14.04 -5.79
C GLN A 69 4.92 13.55 -5.17
N ASN A 70 4.69 12.24 -5.24
CA ASN A 70 3.59 11.62 -4.49
C ASN A 70 3.96 11.48 -3.01
N GLY A 71 3.02 11.82 -2.13
CA GLY A 71 3.14 11.67 -0.67
C GLY A 71 2.92 10.24 -0.15
N GLY A 72 2.92 9.24 -1.02
CA GLY A 72 2.70 7.84 -0.68
C GLY A 72 3.41 6.88 -1.62
N ALA A 73 3.18 5.57 -1.42
CA ALA A 73 3.82 4.51 -2.21
C ALA A 73 3.10 4.21 -3.53
N GLY A 74 1.79 4.17 -3.53
CA GLY A 74 1.00 3.90 -4.73
C GLY A 74 0.86 5.14 -5.61
N VAL A 75 1.06 4.99 -6.92
CA VAL A 75 1.05 6.09 -7.91
C VAL A 75 0.10 5.85 -9.07
N ASP A 76 -0.63 4.76 -9.06
CA ASP A 76 -1.59 4.35 -10.09
C ASP A 76 -2.52 5.49 -10.51
N HIS A 77 -3.09 6.21 -9.54
CA HIS A 77 -3.97 7.35 -9.74
C HIS A 77 -3.29 8.58 -10.38
N LEU A 78 -1.98 8.76 -10.19
CA LEU A 78 -1.21 9.83 -10.84
C LEU A 78 -0.76 9.41 -12.25
N VAL A 79 -0.30 8.18 -12.39
CA VAL A 79 0.17 7.65 -13.69
C VAL A 79 -0.97 7.61 -14.71
N ALA A 80 -2.18 7.24 -14.28
CA ALA A 80 -3.37 7.18 -15.10
C ALA A 80 -4.11 8.53 -15.22
N HIS A 81 -3.64 9.61 -14.57
CA HIS A 81 -4.36 10.88 -14.56
C HIS A 81 -4.33 11.58 -15.93
N PRO A 82 -5.48 11.87 -16.56
CA PRO A 82 -5.54 12.36 -17.94
C PRO A 82 -4.88 13.72 -18.13
N GLU A 83 -4.87 14.58 -17.11
CA GLU A 83 -4.28 15.92 -17.18
C GLU A 83 -2.78 15.92 -16.96
N LEU A 84 -2.18 14.83 -16.42
CA LEU A 84 -0.75 14.81 -16.15
C LEU A 84 0.05 14.39 -17.39
N PRO A 85 0.77 15.33 -18.05
CA PRO A 85 1.51 15.02 -19.28
C PRO A 85 2.47 13.82 -19.10
N PRO A 86 2.59 12.93 -20.10
CA PRO A 86 3.44 11.74 -20.01
C PRO A 86 4.90 12.04 -19.71
N GLY A 87 5.42 13.19 -20.16
CA GLY A 87 6.81 13.62 -19.98
C GLY A 87 7.14 14.15 -18.59
N ILE A 88 6.14 14.40 -17.72
CA ILE A 88 6.40 14.90 -16.37
C ILE A 88 6.83 13.73 -15.47
N PRO A 89 8.05 13.77 -14.89
CA PRO A 89 8.49 12.75 -13.96
C PRO A 89 7.63 12.72 -12.70
N VAL A 90 7.26 11.53 -12.29
CA VAL A 90 6.54 11.26 -11.04
C VAL A 90 7.46 10.49 -10.10
N SER A 91 7.52 10.91 -8.85
CA SER A 91 8.23 10.20 -7.78
C SER A 91 7.28 9.79 -6.68
N ARG A 92 7.67 8.77 -5.92
CA ARG A 92 6.89 8.27 -4.77
C ARG A 92 7.76 8.13 -3.52
N ALA A 93 7.12 7.93 -2.38
CA ALA A 93 7.75 7.54 -1.13
C ALA A 93 7.35 6.09 -0.83
N ASP A 94 8.27 5.14 -0.85
CA ASP A 94 7.96 3.72 -0.63
C ASP A 94 8.82 3.05 0.46
N GLY A 95 9.90 3.70 0.90
CA GLY A 95 10.85 3.12 1.86
C GLY A 95 10.28 2.97 3.27
N ALA A 96 9.59 3.98 3.77
CA ALA A 96 9.09 4.00 5.14
C ALA A 96 7.85 3.10 5.38
N PHE A 97 7.08 2.81 4.32
CA PHE A 97 5.83 2.04 4.43
C PHE A 97 6.06 0.57 4.78
N GLY A 98 7.16 -0.02 4.32
CA GLY A 98 7.45 -1.45 4.50
C GLY A 98 7.35 -1.91 5.96
N LEU A 99 7.96 -1.16 6.89
CA LEU A 99 7.94 -1.51 8.32
C LEU A 99 6.54 -1.44 8.95
N TRP A 100 5.72 -0.44 8.55
CA TRP A 100 4.36 -0.31 9.05
C TRP A 100 3.46 -1.44 8.54
N MET A 101 3.51 -1.72 7.24
CA MET A 101 2.74 -2.80 6.62
C MET A 101 3.19 -4.18 7.11
N ALA A 102 4.48 -4.37 7.40
CA ALA A 102 5.00 -5.58 8.01
C ALA A 102 4.45 -5.77 9.43
N ARG A 103 4.45 -4.72 10.26
CA ARG A 103 3.86 -4.76 11.61
C ARG A 103 2.36 -4.99 11.58
N TYR A 104 1.65 -4.38 10.64
CA TYR A 104 0.23 -4.60 10.43
C TYR A 104 -0.04 -6.08 10.09
N THR A 105 0.65 -6.61 9.09
CA THR A 105 0.50 -8.01 8.67
C THR A 105 0.83 -8.99 9.80
N ALA A 106 1.99 -8.81 10.45
CA ALA A 106 2.42 -9.63 11.57
C ALA A 106 1.45 -9.54 12.76
N GLY A 107 0.96 -8.33 13.08
CA GLY A 107 0.01 -8.11 14.17
C GLY A 107 -1.30 -8.87 13.98
N HIS A 108 -1.89 -8.83 12.78
CA HIS A 108 -3.11 -9.59 12.47
C HIS A 108 -2.88 -11.11 12.49
N LEU A 109 -1.76 -11.57 11.93
CA LEU A 109 -1.42 -13.00 11.92
C LEU A 109 -1.17 -13.53 13.33
N LEU A 110 -0.43 -12.79 14.18
CA LEU A 110 -0.19 -13.15 15.57
C LEU A 110 -1.47 -13.13 16.40
N ALA A 111 -2.32 -12.13 16.22
CA ALA A 111 -3.61 -12.06 16.92
C ALA A 111 -4.48 -13.28 16.61
N GLU A 112 -4.45 -13.75 15.38
CA GLU A 112 -5.13 -14.96 14.95
C GLU A 112 -4.48 -16.23 15.54
N ALA A 113 -3.17 -16.40 15.35
CA ALA A 113 -2.44 -17.56 15.84
C ALA A 113 -2.54 -17.72 17.36
N GLN A 114 -2.53 -16.62 18.11
CA GLN A 114 -2.69 -16.59 19.56
C GLN A 114 -4.15 -16.62 20.03
N ARG A 115 -5.13 -16.75 19.12
CA ARG A 115 -6.56 -16.78 19.45
C ARG A 115 -7.04 -15.58 20.27
N LEU A 116 -6.46 -14.38 20.08
CA LEU A 116 -6.72 -13.24 20.97
C LEU A 116 -8.18 -12.80 21.01
N ALA A 117 -8.90 -12.89 19.89
CA ALA A 117 -10.33 -12.57 19.85
C ALA A 117 -11.15 -13.55 20.71
N ALA A 118 -10.90 -14.85 20.59
CA ALA A 118 -11.58 -15.88 21.40
C ALA A 118 -11.20 -15.77 22.89
N CYS A 119 -9.97 -15.41 23.21
CA CYS A 119 -9.57 -15.14 24.61
C CYS A 119 -10.30 -13.92 25.17
N ALA A 120 -10.46 -12.83 24.39
CA ALA A 120 -11.22 -11.67 24.81
C ALA A 120 -12.70 -11.97 25.03
N GLU A 121 -13.30 -12.82 24.18
CA GLU A 121 -14.68 -13.28 24.33
C GLU A 121 -14.84 -14.13 25.59
N ALA A 122 -13.96 -15.10 25.82
CA ALA A 122 -13.94 -15.92 27.04
C ALA A 122 -13.78 -15.05 28.31
N GLN A 123 -12.92 -14.03 28.25
CA GLN A 123 -12.75 -13.07 29.34
C GLN A 123 -14.05 -12.31 29.64
N ALA A 124 -14.76 -11.83 28.60
CA ALA A 124 -16.04 -11.14 28.76
C ALA A 124 -17.10 -12.03 29.42
N GLN A 125 -17.06 -13.34 29.16
CA GLN A 125 -17.92 -14.34 29.75
C GLN A 125 -17.42 -14.86 31.11
N ARG A 126 -16.26 -14.40 31.60
CA ARG A 126 -15.57 -14.90 32.81
C ARG A 126 -15.31 -16.40 32.75
N ALA A 127 -15.07 -16.92 31.56
CA ALA A 127 -14.83 -18.34 31.30
C ALA A 127 -13.31 -18.62 31.17
N TRP A 128 -12.79 -19.47 32.06
CA TRP A 128 -11.44 -19.99 31.93
C TRP A 128 -11.44 -21.11 30.87
N SER A 129 -10.86 -20.84 29.68
CA SER A 129 -10.97 -21.72 28.49
C SER A 129 -9.61 -22.33 28.12
N PRO A 130 -9.14 -23.39 28.81
CA PRO A 130 -7.80 -23.98 28.59
C PRO A 130 -7.65 -24.66 27.21
N GLY A 131 -8.73 -24.88 26.48
CA GLY A 131 -8.71 -25.43 25.11
C GLY A 131 -8.40 -24.41 24.02
N LEU A 132 -8.29 -23.12 24.33
CA LEU A 132 -7.86 -22.09 23.38
C LEU A 132 -6.33 -22.13 23.22
N LEU A 133 -5.85 -23.13 22.48
CA LEU A 133 -4.42 -23.29 22.24
C LEU A 133 -3.95 -22.39 21.10
N PRO A 134 -2.75 -21.77 21.20
CA PRO A 134 -2.15 -21.04 20.11
C PRO A 134 -1.73 -21.96 18.97
N GLU A 135 -1.66 -21.41 17.75
CA GLU A 135 -1.15 -22.10 16.57
C GLU A 135 0.36 -21.85 16.45
N ASP A 136 1.13 -22.90 16.14
CA ASP A 136 2.55 -22.76 15.79
C ASP A 136 2.68 -22.38 14.30
N LEU A 137 3.32 -21.25 14.06
CA LEU A 137 3.59 -20.73 12.70
C LEU A 137 4.90 -21.27 12.11
N THR A 138 5.72 -21.96 12.89
CA THR A 138 7.05 -22.42 12.47
C THR A 138 6.95 -23.42 11.31
N GLY A 139 7.68 -23.14 10.22
CA GLY A 139 7.69 -23.97 9.01
C GLY A 139 6.43 -23.85 8.14
N GLN A 140 5.43 -23.07 8.55
CA GLN A 140 4.26 -22.82 7.70
C GLN A 140 4.61 -21.87 6.55
N ARG A 141 3.96 -22.06 5.39
CA ARG A 141 4.27 -21.30 4.18
C ARG A 141 3.51 -19.99 4.11
N ALA A 142 4.22 -18.93 3.64
CA ALA A 142 3.64 -17.63 3.35
C ALA A 142 3.97 -17.20 1.91
N LEU A 143 3.00 -16.60 1.23
CA LEU A 143 3.15 -16.03 -0.09
C LEU A 143 3.02 -14.50 -0.01
N VAL A 144 3.93 -13.76 -0.65
CA VAL A 144 3.89 -12.30 -0.73
C VAL A 144 3.79 -11.88 -2.19
N LEU A 145 2.60 -11.52 -2.65
CA LEU A 145 2.32 -11.03 -3.99
C LEU A 145 2.68 -9.55 -4.10
N GLY A 146 3.71 -9.25 -4.91
CA GLY A 146 4.35 -7.94 -4.99
C GLY A 146 5.67 -7.90 -4.21
N PHE A 147 6.70 -8.58 -4.71
CA PHE A 147 8.01 -8.69 -4.05
C PHE A 147 8.94 -7.53 -4.45
N GLY A 148 8.52 -6.30 -4.09
CA GLY A 148 9.30 -5.07 -4.17
C GLY A 148 9.84 -4.65 -2.80
N ARG A 149 10.21 -3.37 -2.63
CA ARG A 149 10.76 -2.84 -1.35
C ARG A 149 9.86 -3.14 -0.14
N ILE A 150 8.55 -2.91 -0.26
CA ILE A 150 7.56 -3.16 0.81
C ILE A 150 7.40 -4.67 1.05
N GLY A 151 7.15 -5.44 -0.02
CA GLY A 151 6.94 -6.88 0.10
C GLY A 151 8.11 -7.62 0.72
N ARG A 152 9.35 -7.18 0.43
CA ARG A 152 10.54 -7.73 1.07
C ARG A 152 10.56 -7.50 2.58
N VAL A 153 10.22 -6.29 3.06
CA VAL A 153 10.17 -6.01 4.51
C VAL A 153 9.06 -6.82 5.20
N ILE A 154 7.92 -7.02 4.51
CA ILE A 154 6.86 -7.91 5.00
C ILE A 154 7.39 -9.36 5.08
N ALA A 155 8.07 -9.83 4.04
CA ALA A 155 8.64 -11.18 4.01
C ALA A 155 9.68 -11.40 5.13
N GLU A 156 10.54 -10.43 5.40
CA GLU A 156 11.50 -10.44 6.50
C GLU A 156 10.79 -10.59 7.87
N ALA A 157 9.69 -9.86 8.08
CA ALA A 157 8.91 -9.95 9.31
C ALA A 157 8.22 -11.31 9.45
N LEU A 158 7.64 -11.85 8.39
CA LEU A 158 7.00 -13.16 8.39
C LEU A 158 8.02 -14.28 8.64
N ARG A 159 9.22 -14.19 8.03
CA ARG A 159 10.32 -15.12 8.30
C ARG A 159 10.79 -15.07 9.75
N ALA A 160 10.82 -13.88 10.36
CA ALA A 160 11.16 -13.74 11.78
C ALA A 160 10.11 -14.37 12.72
N LEU A 161 8.88 -14.61 12.24
CA LEU A 161 7.86 -15.39 12.95
C LEU A 161 7.94 -16.90 12.67
N GLY A 162 8.98 -17.36 11.96
CA GLY A 162 9.19 -18.77 11.67
C GLY A 162 8.57 -19.27 10.35
N LEU A 163 7.91 -18.42 9.55
CA LEU A 163 7.31 -18.87 8.29
C LEU A 163 8.34 -19.03 7.18
N GLU A 164 8.08 -19.97 6.27
CA GLU A 164 8.78 -20.13 5.00
C GLU A 164 8.15 -19.24 3.95
N VAL A 165 8.86 -18.17 3.54
CA VAL A 165 8.28 -17.14 2.69
C VAL A 165 8.74 -17.29 1.24
N THR A 166 7.77 -17.28 0.31
CA THR A 166 8.00 -17.17 -1.14
C THR A 166 7.40 -15.86 -1.66
N GLY A 167 8.20 -15.07 -2.35
CA GLY A 167 7.73 -13.90 -3.07
C GLY A 167 7.06 -14.28 -4.40
N LEU A 168 6.03 -13.51 -4.79
CA LEU A 168 5.40 -13.60 -6.10
C LEU A 168 5.58 -12.27 -6.84
N ALA A 169 6.14 -12.33 -8.04
CA ALA A 169 6.41 -11.15 -8.87
C ALA A 169 6.27 -11.48 -10.36
N THR A 170 6.60 -10.54 -11.24
CA THR A 170 6.52 -10.76 -12.69
C THR A 170 7.53 -11.80 -13.21
N ARG A 171 8.71 -11.91 -12.55
CA ARG A 171 9.80 -12.79 -12.96
C ARG A 171 10.38 -13.54 -11.77
N ALA A 172 10.78 -14.79 -12.02
CA ALA A 172 11.53 -15.60 -11.06
C ALA A 172 12.92 -15.00 -10.78
N ARG A 173 13.34 -15.05 -9.51
CA ARG A 173 14.68 -14.67 -9.05
C ARG A 173 14.91 -15.12 -7.61
N GLU A 174 16.13 -15.02 -7.15
CA GLU A 174 16.46 -14.96 -5.73
C GLU A 174 16.63 -13.50 -5.31
N GLU A 175 16.05 -13.09 -4.21
CA GLU A 175 16.21 -11.73 -3.68
C GLU A 175 16.26 -11.72 -2.16
N ALA A 176 17.38 -11.24 -1.60
CA ALA A 176 17.61 -11.16 -0.15
C ALA A 176 17.42 -12.51 0.60
N GLY A 177 17.77 -13.62 -0.05
CA GLY A 177 17.60 -14.98 0.50
C GLY A 177 16.15 -15.45 0.55
N PHE A 178 15.30 -14.93 -0.34
CA PHE A 178 13.94 -15.41 -0.59
C PHE A 178 13.78 -15.90 -2.02
N PRO A 179 13.18 -17.08 -2.22
CA PRO A 179 12.74 -17.49 -3.55
C PRO A 179 11.60 -16.57 -4.02
N VAL A 180 11.74 -16.03 -5.22
CA VAL A 180 10.68 -15.25 -5.88
C VAL A 180 10.25 -16.00 -7.14
N ARG A 181 8.96 -16.26 -7.24
CA ARG A 181 8.34 -16.99 -8.34
C ARG A 181 7.47 -16.08 -9.20
N PRO A 182 7.18 -16.43 -10.45
CA PRO A 182 6.19 -15.74 -11.25
C PRO A 182 4.82 -15.73 -10.54
N ALA A 183 4.10 -14.62 -10.61
CA ALA A 183 2.76 -14.52 -10.02
C ALA A 183 1.78 -15.55 -10.61
N THR A 184 2.02 -16.00 -11.84
CA THR A 184 1.25 -17.08 -12.50
C THR A 184 1.38 -18.44 -11.82
N GLU A 185 2.40 -18.68 -11.01
CA GLU A 185 2.56 -19.87 -10.19
C GLU A 185 1.78 -19.77 -8.87
N GLY A 186 1.25 -18.59 -8.54
CA GLY A 186 0.53 -18.32 -7.30
C GLY A 186 -0.58 -19.31 -6.98
N PRO A 187 -1.49 -19.63 -7.92
CA PRO A 187 -2.56 -20.61 -7.69
C PRO A 187 -2.05 -21.97 -7.21
N ALA A 188 -0.99 -22.49 -7.81
CA ALA A 188 -0.38 -23.77 -7.44
C ALA A 188 0.33 -23.70 -6.08
N LEU A 189 1.01 -22.58 -5.80
CA LEU A 189 1.73 -22.34 -4.54
C LEU A 189 0.79 -22.06 -3.37
N LEU A 190 -0.43 -21.61 -3.62
CA LEU A 190 -1.43 -21.30 -2.61
C LEU A 190 -1.84 -22.55 -1.81
N HIS A 191 -1.78 -23.72 -2.45
CA HIS A 191 -2.10 -24.99 -1.79
C HIS A 191 -1.17 -25.22 -0.59
N GLY A 192 -1.76 -25.22 0.61
CA GLY A 192 -1.03 -25.34 1.89
C GLY A 192 -0.26 -24.09 2.33
N ALA A 193 -0.51 -22.91 1.75
CA ALA A 193 0.00 -21.65 2.26
C ALA A 193 -0.86 -21.16 3.43
N ARG A 194 -0.24 -20.84 4.57
CA ARG A 194 -0.94 -20.30 5.75
C ARG A 194 -1.34 -18.84 5.56
N VAL A 195 -0.55 -18.10 4.78
CA VAL A 195 -0.73 -16.66 4.57
C VAL A 195 -0.51 -16.30 3.10
N LEU A 196 -1.40 -15.48 2.56
CA LEU A 196 -1.23 -14.77 1.30
C LEU A 196 -1.30 -13.25 1.56
N VAL A 197 -0.21 -12.53 1.31
CA VAL A 197 -0.16 -11.07 1.43
C VAL A 197 -0.17 -10.42 0.05
N LEU A 198 -1.09 -9.49 -0.17
CA LEU A 198 -1.18 -8.70 -1.41
C LEU A 198 -0.58 -7.32 -1.16
N CYS A 199 0.55 -7.02 -1.81
CA CYS A 199 1.21 -5.70 -1.78
C CYS A 199 1.78 -5.31 -3.16
N ALA A 200 1.25 -5.89 -4.23
CA ALA A 200 1.60 -5.55 -5.61
C ALA A 200 1.07 -4.15 -5.99
N PRO A 201 1.70 -3.44 -6.93
CA PRO A 201 1.12 -2.24 -7.52
C PRO A 201 -0.09 -2.59 -8.37
N LEU A 202 -1.03 -1.65 -8.49
CA LEU A 202 -2.16 -1.79 -9.40
C LEU A 202 -1.73 -1.41 -10.83
N THR A 203 -1.90 -2.35 -11.73
CA THR A 203 -1.68 -2.21 -13.18
C THR A 203 -2.79 -2.94 -13.92
N SER A 204 -2.86 -2.81 -15.24
CA SER A 204 -3.80 -3.61 -16.04
C SER A 204 -3.60 -5.12 -15.88
N ALA A 205 -2.35 -5.56 -15.68
CA ALA A 205 -2.01 -6.96 -15.49
C ALA A 205 -2.24 -7.49 -14.07
N SER A 206 -2.34 -6.63 -13.07
CA SER A 206 -2.55 -7.03 -11.67
C SER A 206 -3.99 -6.80 -11.18
N ARG A 207 -4.83 -6.13 -11.95
CA ARG A 207 -6.25 -5.95 -11.65
C ARG A 207 -6.95 -7.32 -11.62
N ASN A 208 -7.64 -7.60 -10.53
CA ASN A 208 -8.31 -8.89 -10.25
C ASN A 208 -7.38 -10.10 -10.43
N LEU A 209 -6.08 -9.93 -10.19
CA LEU A 209 -5.12 -11.02 -10.30
C LEU A 209 -5.44 -12.15 -9.32
N VAL A 210 -5.98 -11.80 -8.13
CA VAL A 210 -6.45 -12.76 -7.14
C VAL A 210 -7.96 -12.95 -7.35
N ASP A 211 -8.29 -13.82 -8.29
CA ASP A 211 -9.63 -14.22 -8.71
C ASP A 211 -10.01 -15.59 -8.19
N ALA A 212 -11.13 -16.16 -8.67
CA ALA A 212 -11.61 -17.49 -8.30
C ALA A 212 -10.60 -18.59 -8.66
N THR A 213 -9.90 -18.44 -9.79
CA THR A 213 -8.87 -19.41 -10.24
C THR A 213 -7.67 -19.37 -9.30
N PHE A 214 -7.23 -18.16 -8.91
CA PHE A 214 -6.15 -18.00 -7.95
C PHE A 214 -6.51 -18.60 -6.59
N LEU A 215 -7.73 -18.37 -6.10
CA LEU A 215 -8.20 -18.82 -4.79
C LEU A 215 -8.65 -20.30 -4.78
N ALA A 216 -8.70 -20.99 -5.92
CA ALA A 216 -9.12 -22.39 -5.99
C ALA A 216 -8.24 -23.35 -5.18
N GLY A 217 -6.94 -23.04 -5.05
CA GLY A 217 -5.99 -23.81 -4.24
C GLY A 217 -6.00 -23.48 -2.74
N GLY A 218 -6.90 -22.61 -2.29
CA GLY A 218 -7.01 -22.22 -0.89
C GLY A 218 -7.58 -23.32 0.03
N HIS A 219 -7.52 -23.08 1.34
CA HIS A 219 -8.00 -24.01 2.36
C HIS A 219 -8.45 -23.25 3.65
N PRO A 220 -9.19 -23.91 4.58
CA PRO A 220 -9.79 -23.22 5.74
C PRO A 220 -8.80 -22.54 6.71
N ALA A 221 -7.53 -22.87 6.67
CA ALA A 221 -6.53 -22.22 7.50
C ALA A 221 -5.81 -21.06 6.80
N LEU A 222 -6.09 -20.78 5.51
CA LEU A 222 -5.48 -19.70 4.77
C LEU A 222 -6.00 -18.33 5.26
N THR A 223 -5.09 -17.41 5.56
CA THR A 223 -5.38 -16.00 5.81
C THR A 223 -4.90 -15.14 4.65
N LEU A 224 -5.79 -14.36 4.06
CA LEU A 224 -5.46 -13.35 3.05
C LEU A 224 -5.34 -11.99 3.71
N VAL A 225 -4.25 -11.25 3.43
CA VAL A 225 -4.03 -9.89 3.90
C VAL A 225 -3.83 -8.98 2.69
N ASN A 226 -4.69 -7.98 2.48
CA ASN A 226 -4.53 -7.02 1.39
C ASN A 226 -4.12 -5.65 1.94
N VAL A 227 -2.87 -5.26 1.70
CA VAL A 227 -2.28 -3.95 2.01
C VAL A 227 -1.83 -3.20 0.75
N GLY A 228 -2.14 -3.74 -0.44
CA GLY A 228 -1.75 -3.16 -1.73
C GLY A 228 -2.81 -2.22 -2.30
N ARG A 229 -3.73 -2.78 -3.10
CA ARG A 229 -4.89 -2.09 -3.67
C ARG A 229 -6.11 -3.00 -3.64
N GLY A 230 -7.28 -2.42 -3.45
CA GLY A 230 -8.54 -3.18 -3.43
C GLY A 230 -8.76 -4.00 -4.68
N GLU A 231 -8.47 -3.39 -5.83
CA GLU A 231 -8.66 -3.99 -7.14
C GLU A 231 -7.67 -5.12 -7.51
N LEU A 232 -6.71 -5.46 -6.66
CA LEU A 232 -5.91 -6.68 -6.84
C LEU A 232 -6.73 -7.94 -6.62
N LEU A 233 -7.83 -7.83 -5.87
CA LEU A 233 -8.68 -8.90 -5.39
C LEU A 233 -10.08 -8.78 -6.00
N ASP A 234 -10.55 -9.86 -6.62
CA ASP A 234 -11.95 -9.98 -7.00
C ASP A 234 -12.80 -10.25 -5.74
N LEU A 235 -13.67 -9.30 -5.40
CA LEU A 235 -14.50 -9.39 -4.18
C LEU A 235 -15.59 -10.45 -4.28
N ALA A 236 -16.06 -10.82 -5.49
CA ALA A 236 -17.00 -11.92 -5.66
C ALA A 236 -16.30 -13.27 -5.41
N ALA A 237 -15.12 -13.46 -5.99
CA ALA A 237 -14.29 -14.63 -5.75
C ALA A 237 -13.86 -14.76 -4.28
N LEU A 238 -13.55 -13.64 -3.63
CA LEU A 238 -13.27 -13.60 -2.19
C LEU A 238 -14.44 -14.14 -1.38
N ARG A 239 -15.66 -13.64 -1.64
CA ARG A 239 -16.87 -14.08 -0.94
C ARG A 239 -17.11 -15.57 -1.10
N GLU A 240 -17.06 -16.07 -2.33
CA GLU A 240 -17.20 -17.51 -2.61
C GLU A 240 -16.12 -18.36 -1.91
N ALA A 241 -14.88 -17.88 -1.83
CA ALA A 241 -13.81 -18.60 -1.14
C ALA A 241 -14.01 -18.64 0.38
N LEU A 242 -14.49 -17.56 0.99
CA LEU A 242 -14.80 -17.47 2.42
C LEU A 242 -16.00 -18.34 2.79
N ASP A 243 -17.09 -18.26 2.02
CA ASP A 243 -18.33 -19.02 2.25
C ASP A 243 -18.10 -20.51 1.99
N GLY A 244 -17.35 -20.85 0.93
CA GLY A 244 -17.01 -22.22 0.55
C GLY A 244 -15.87 -22.85 1.34
N GLY A 245 -15.28 -22.16 2.32
CA GLY A 245 -14.22 -22.68 3.18
C GLY A 245 -12.85 -22.84 2.50
N ARG A 246 -12.64 -22.25 1.32
CA ARG A 246 -11.33 -22.16 0.66
C ARG A 246 -10.46 -21.04 1.21
N LEU A 247 -11.02 -20.20 2.06
CA LEU A 247 -10.32 -19.14 2.77
C LEU A 247 -10.86 -19.07 4.20
N GLY A 248 -9.96 -19.11 5.18
CA GLY A 248 -10.31 -19.03 6.60
C GLY A 248 -10.60 -17.61 7.06
N ARG A 249 -9.83 -16.65 6.56
CA ARG A 249 -9.93 -15.25 6.96
C ARG A 249 -9.42 -14.29 5.88
N ALA A 250 -10.00 -13.10 5.83
CA ALA A 250 -9.50 -11.99 5.06
C ALA A 250 -9.29 -10.75 5.94
N VAL A 251 -8.13 -10.11 5.83
CA VAL A 251 -7.79 -8.82 6.47
C VAL A 251 -7.58 -7.81 5.35
N LEU A 252 -8.50 -6.86 5.23
CA LEU A 252 -8.55 -5.93 4.12
C LEU A 252 -8.35 -4.51 4.62
N ASP A 253 -7.26 -3.88 4.20
CA ASP A 253 -6.96 -2.48 4.53
C ASP A 253 -7.31 -1.52 3.38
N VAL A 254 -7.53 -2.08 2.18
CA VAL A 254 -7.79 -1.32 0.95
C VAL A 254 -8.97 -1.90 0.17
N PHE A 255 -9.71 -1.04 -0.54
CA PHE A 255 -10.94 -1.38 -1.23
C PHE A 255 -10.99 -0.73 -2.62
N PRO A 256 -11.73 -1.31 -3.59
CA PRO A 256 -11.93 -0.69 -4.90
C PRO A 256 -12.64 0.68 -4.80
N GLU A 257 -13.52 0.85 -3.83
CA GLU A 257 -14.16 2.10 -3.48
C GLU A 257 -13.80 2.49 -2.04
N GLU A 258 -13.23 3.68 -1.88
CA GLU A 258 -12.82 4.23 -0.59
C GLU A 258 -13.36 5.65 -0.41
N PRO A 259 -14.10 5.93 0.68
CA PRO A 259 -14.45 5.06 1.82
C PRO A 259 -15.36 3.89 1.43
N LEU A 260 -15.16 2.73 2.07
CA LEU A 260 -16.02 1.56 1.88
C LEU A 260 -17.47 1.91 2.25
N PRO A 261 -18.47 1.73 1.34
CA PRO A 261 -19.87 2.02 1.62
C PRO A 261 -20.38 1.32 2.88
N ALA A 262 -21.22 2.00 3.66
CA ALA A 262 -21.69 1.52 4.97
C ALA A 262 -22.55 0.25 4.88
N ASP A 263 -23.18 0.00 3.75
CA ASP A 263 -24.00 -1.18 3.45
C ASP A 263 -23.25 -2.31 2.77
N HIS A 264 -21.93 -2.16 2.58
CA HIS A 264 -21.13 -3.17 1.90
C HIS A 264 -21.04 -4.46 2.74
N TRP A 265 -21.20 -5.64 2.10
CA TRP A 265 -21.25 -6.95 2.75
C TRP A 265 -20.00 -7.28 3.58
N LEU A 266 -18.84 -6.74 3.25
CA LEU A 266 -17.58 -6.96 3.99
C LEU A 266 -17.69 -6.58 5.46
N TRP A 267 -18.51 -5.57 5.83
CA TRP A 267 -18.68 -5.16 7.22
C TRP A 267 -19.33 -6.23 8.09
N ALA A 268 -20.26 -6.99 7.52
CA ALA A 268 -21.04 -7.99 8.26
C ALA A 268 -20.44 -9.42 8.19
N HIS A 269 -19.42 -9.64 7.34
CA HIS A 269 -18.90 -11.00 7.14
C HIS A 269 -17.98 -11.41 8.30
N PRO A 270 -18.27 -12.52 9.04
CA PRO A 270 -17.58 -12.88 10.30
C PRO A 270 -16.10 -13.24 10.12
N LYS A 271 -15.70 -13.64 8.92
CA LYS A 271 -14.31 -13.99 8.59
C LYS A 271 -13.52 -12.80 7.98
N VAL A 272 -14.10 -11.59 7.92
CA VAL A 272 -13.46 -10.42 7.34
C VAL A 272 -13.11 -9.42 8.44
N THR A 273 -11.91 -8.88 8.37
CA THR A 273 -11.50 -7.70 9.13
C THR A 273 -11.31 -6.55 8.16
N VAL A 274 -12.02 -5.45 8.38
CA VAL A 274 -11.92 -4.21 7.62
C VAL A 274 -11.12 -3.19 8.41
N THR A 275 -10.14 -2.54 7.78
CA THR A 275 -9.42 -1.40 8.35
C THR A 275 -9.36 -0.25 7.34
N PRO A 276 -9.32 1.03 7.78
CA PRO A 276 -9.56 2.19 6.94
C PRO A 276 -8.28 2.71 6.26
N HIS A 277 -7.60 1.89 5.45
CA HIS A 277 -6.39 2.23 4.71
C HIS A 277 -5.31 2.85 5.63
N HIS A 278 -5.00 2.18 6.75
CA HIS A 278 -4.10 2.67 7.78
C HIS A 278 -2.82 1.83 7.98
N SER A 279 -2.67 0.73 7.26
CA SER A 279 -1.50 -0.16 7.38
C SER A 279 -0.17 0.55 7.10
N GLY A 280 -0.21 1.63 6.31
CA GLY A 280 0.93 2.46 5.96
C GLY A 280 0.67 3.95 6.15
N PRO A 281 0.79 4.51 7.38
CA PRO A 281 0.47 5.91 7.61
C PRO A 281 1.48 6.86 6.97
N SER A 282 0.98 7.82 6.18
CA SER A 282 1.78 8.86 5.51
C SER A 282 2.15 9.99 6.49
N ARG A 283 3.03 9.70 7.46
CA ARG A 283 3.52 10.72 8.40
C ARG A 283 4.72 11.47 7.82
N PRO A 284 4.70 12.82 7.78
CA PRO A 284 5.79 13.61 7.19
C PRO A 284 7.18 13.24 7.73
N SER A 285 7.35 13.12 9.05
CA SER A 285 8.63 12.77 9.69
C SER A 285 9.22 11.44 9.23
N HIS A 286 8.38 10.47 8.86
CA HIS A 286 8.82 9.16 8.41
C HIS A 286 9.15 9.12 6.91
N LEU A 287 8.50 9.99 6.12
CA LEU A 287 8.65 9.99 4.66
C LEU A 287 9.75 10.94 4.17
N ILE A 288 10.09 11.98 4.94
CA ILE A 288 11.15 12.92 4.57
C ILE A 288 12.47 12.23 4.21
N PRO A 289 13.02 11.26 4.97
CA PRO A 289 14.27 10.61 4.60
C PRO A 289 14.22 9.94 3.21
N ASP A 290 13.06 9.44 2.83
CA ASP A 290 12.87 8.76 1.54
C ASP A 290 12.75 9.73 0.36
N ILE A 291 12.08 10.88 0.54
CA ILE A 291 11.86 11.88 -0.52
C ILE A 291 12.92 12.99 -0.55
N LEU A 292 13.74 13.14 0.50
CA LEU A 292 14.75 14.20 0.60
C LEU A 292 15.74 14.24 -0.57
N PRO A 293 16.23 13.10 -1.11
CA PRO A 293 17.09 13.13 -2.30
C PRO A 293 16.41 13.79 -3.52
N ASN A 294 15.10 13.56 -3.69
CA ASN A 294 14.33 14.18 -4.77
C ASN A 294 14.14 15.68 -4.54
N LEU A 295 13.80 16.10 -3.30
CA LEU A 295 13.64 17.52 -2.94
C LEU A 295 14.93 18.29 -3.19
N ARG A 296 16.08 17.74 -2.80
CA ARG A 296 17.40 18.35 -3.02
C ARG A 296 17.74 18.47 -4.50
N ALA A 297 17.54 17.38 -5.26
CA ALA A 297 17.77 17.41 -6.70
C ALA A 297 16.88 18.44 -7.38
N PHE A 298 15.61 18.53 -6.99
CA PHE A 298 14.68 19.52 -7.50
C PHE A 298 15.14 20.95 -7.15
N ALA A 299 15.49 21.24 -5.89
CA ALA A 299 15.96 22.56 -5.46
C ALA A 299 17.23 23.01 -6.23
N GLU A 300 18.08 22.07 -6.58
CA GLU A 300 19.34 22.30 -7.31
C GLU A 300 19.20 22.28 -8.84
N GLY A 301 18.02 22.02 -9.36
CA GLY A 301 17.78 21.91 -10.81
C GLY A 301 18.45 20.67 -11.45
N ARG A 302 18.76 19.67 -10.65
CA ARG A 302 19.33 18.38 -11.11
C ARG A 302 18.24 17.37 -11.46
N PRO A 303 18.54 16.37 -12.28
CA PRO A 303 17.62 15.27 -12.55
C PRO A 303 17.14 14.59 -11.26
N ILE A 304 15.84 14.27 -11.19
CA ILE A 304 15.24 13.64 -10.03
C ILE A 304 15.69 12.16 -9.96
N PRO A 305 16.34 11.71 -8.87
CA PRO A 305 16.99 10.40 -8.85
C PRO A 305 16.03 9.21 -8.72
N ARG A 306 14.82 9.43 -8.19
CA ARG A 306 13.86 8.36 -7.90
C ARG A 306 12.52 8.65 -8.57
N THR A 307 12.42 8.28 -9.84
CA THR A 307 11.21 8.42 -10.62
C THR A 307 10.54 7.08 -10.87
N VAL A 308 9.24 7.11 -11.05
CA VAL A 308 8.40 5.97 -11.43
C VAL A 308 8.58 5.68 -12.91
N ASP A 309 8.65 4.43 -13.27
CA ASP A 309 8.51 4.00 -14.67
C ASP A 309 7.02 4.02 -15.05
N ARG A 310 6.60 5.12 -15.67
CA ARG A 310 5.19 5.32 -16.05
C ARG A 310 4.69 4.31 -17.08
N SER A 311 5.58 3.73 -17.88
CA SER A 311 5.20 2.69 -18.85
C SER A 311 4.83 1.37 -18.17
N ARG A 312 5.42 1.12 -17.01
CA ARG A 312 5.10 -0.04 -16.16
C ARG A 312 4.01 0.24 -15.14
N GLY A 313 3.67 1.52 -14.90
CA GLY A 313 2.66 1.95 -13.94
C GLY A 313 3.16 2.04 -12.49
N TYR A 314 4.46 1.85 -12.22
CA TYR A 314 5.02 1.86 -10.86
C TYR A 314 6.52 2.13 -10.80
#